data_229d3df11e42d1994481d12246e38cb4
#
_entry.id   229d3df11e42d1994481d12246e38cb4
#
_cell.length_a   1.000
_cell.length_b   1.000
_cell.length_c   1.000
_cell.angle_alpha   90.00
_cell.angle_beta   90.00
_cell.angle_gamma   90.00
#
_symmetry.space_group_name_H-M   'P 1'
#
loop_
_entity.id
_entity.type
_entity.pdbx_description
1 polymer ?
#
loop_
_entity_poly.entity_id
_entity_poly.type
_entity_poly.pdbx_seq_one_letter_code
_entity_poly.pdbx_strand_id
1 'polypeptide(L)'
;MRLLIVFLVVATIFSGCRNTPVQEECVYAPSTDGIAIDLQFESMEDQLPAITSKKQLVDFFSRNVTMRDYFFNRPAYPNDSVFINELYNRFSNPHLDTLLMETKSVFGEGSQLKEELTVAFMNMKSYYPDFQIPRVQTVITGLESD
;
A
#
# COMPACT_ATOMS: atom_id res chain seq x y z
N MET A 1 28.00 -24.33 -47.87
CA MET A 1 27.97 -25.14 -46.63
C MET A 1 28.15 -24.32 -45.37
N ARG A 2 29.17 -23.42 -45.27
CA ARG A 2 29.34 -22.55 -44.07
C ARG A 2 28.20 -21.59 -43.78
N LEU A 3 27.59 -20.99 -44.81
CA LEU A 3 26.46 -20.07 -44.66
C LEU A 3 25.19 -20.73 -44.12
N LEU A 4 24.96 -21.97 -44.50
CA LEU A 4 23.80 -22.76 -44.07
C LEU A 4 23.88 -23.14 -42.58
N ILE A 5 25.08 -23.41 -42.08
CA ILE A 5 25.33 -23.73 -40.67
C ILE A 5 25.08 -22.47 -39.79
N VAL A 6 25.52 -21.29 -40.24
CA VAL A 6 25.29 -20.04 -39.54
C VAL A 6 23.79 -19.70 -39.44
N PHE A 7 23.03 -19.96 -40.50
CA PHE A 7 21.56 -19.77 -40.51
C PHE A 7 20.84 -20.71 -39.56
N LEU A 8 21.31 -21.96 -39.46
CA LEU A 8 20.74 -22.93 -38.57
C LEU A 8 21.00 -22.64 -37.11
N VAL A 9 22.19 -22.11 -36.75
CA VAL A 9 22.55 -21.70 -35.41
C VAL A 9 21.79 -20.45 -34.97
N VAL A 10 21.56 -19.49 -35.87
CA VAL A 10 20.76 -18.28 -35.56
C VAL A 10 19.29 -18.64 -35.35
N ALA A 11 18.73 -19.58 -36.12
CA ALA A 11 17.34 -20.02 -35.95
C ALA A 11 17.07 -20.72 -34.62
N THR A 12 18.07 -21.41 -34.03
CA THR A 12 17.91 -22.04 -32.71
C THR A 12 17.94 -21.05 -31.54
N ILE A 13 18.56 -19.88 -31.70
CA ILE A 13 18.61 -18.85 -30.65
C ILE A 13 17.27 -18.16 -30.48
N PHE A 14 16.43 -18.08 -31.51
CA PHE A 14 15.10 -17.49 -31.44
C PHE A 14 14.00 -18.43 -30.89
N SER A 15 14.32 -19.69 -30.61
CA SER A 15 13.38 -20.67 -30.01
C SER A 15 13.34 -20.58 -28.48
N GLY A 16 14.05 -19.59 -27.88
CA GLY A 16 14.09 -19.42 -26.45
C GLY A 16 12.76 -18.94 -25.87
N CYS A 17 12.23 -19.76 -25.00
CA CYS A 17 11.25 -19.50 -23.95
C CYS A 17 10.09 -18.56 -24.30
N ARG A 18 9.06 -19.12 -24.92
CA ARG A 18 7.70 -18.69 -24.63
C ARG A 18 7.37 -19.13 -23.21
N ASN A 19 7.74 -18.32 -22.23
CA ASN A 19 7.09 -18.37 -20.93
C ASN A 19 5.65 -17.90 -21.13
N THR A 20 4.77 -18.81 -21.47
CA THR A 20 3.35 -18.62 -21.14
C THR A 20 3.35 -18.55 -19.61
N PRO A 21 2.89 -17.45 -19.00
CA PRO A 21 2.58 -17.51 -17.59
C PRO A 21 1.51 -18.59 -17.47
N VAL A 22 1.89 -19.74 -16.93
CA VAL A 22 0.92 -20.67 -16.38
C VAL A 22 0.33 -19.88 -15.23
N GLN A 23 -0.82 -19.28 -15.48
CA GLN A 23 -1.72 -18.83 -14.44
C GLN A 23 -2.16 -20.14 -13.79
N GLU A 24 -1.37 -20.63 -12.83
CA GLU A 24 -1.87 -21.60 -11.86
C GLU A 24 -3.00 -20.86 -11.15
N GLU A 25 -4.22 -21.05 -11.65
CA GLU A 25 -5.39 -20.78 -10.83
C GLU A 25 -5.14 -21.52 -9.52
N CYS A 26 -5.10 -20.76 -8.42
CA CYS A 26 -5.09 -21.38 -7.10
C CYS A 26 -6.33 -22.24 -7.02
N VAL A 27 -6.16 -23.54 -7.28
CA VAL A 27 -7.22 -24.54 -7.37
C VAL A 27 -7.95 -24.71 -6.02
N TYR A 28 -7.43 -24.08 -4.97
CA TYR A 28 -7.95 -24.21 -3.62
C TYR A 28 -8.29 -22.83 -3.03
N ALA A 29 -9.51 -22.37 -3.31
CA ALA A 29 -10.10 -21.27 -2.57
C ALA A 29 -10.86 -21.87 -1.36
N PRO A 30 -10.65 -21.38 -0.13
CA PRO A 30 -11.42 -21.84 1.02
C PRO A 30 -12.88 -21.45 0.86
N SER A 31 -13.80 -22.29 1.39
CA SER A 31 -15.18 -21.86 1.52
C SER A 31 -15.26 -20.74 2.56
N THR A 32 -15.85 -19.62 2.17
CA THR A 32 -16.11 -18.47 3.04
C THR A 32 -17.60 -18.37 3.39
N ASP A 33 -18.38 -19.42 3.08
CA ASP A 33 -19.82 -19.46 3.34
C ASP A 33 -20.10 -19.26 4.83
N GLY A 34 -20.98 -18.31 5.14
CA GLY A 34 -21.35 -17.99 6.53
C GLY A 34 -20.30 -17.16 7.29
N ILE A 35 -19.17 -16.81 6.69
CA ILE A 35 -18.19 -15.91 7.29
C ILE A 35 -18.57 -14.47 6.95
N ALA A 36 -19.05 -13.73 7.94
CA ALA A 36 -19.27 -12.30 7.84
C ALA A 36 -18.15 -11.57 8.61
N ILE A 37 -17.60 -10.54 7.98
CA ILE A 37 -16.63 -9.64 8.63
C ILE A 37 -17.09 -8.20 8.48
N ASP A 38 -16.85 -7.38 9.50
CA ASP A 38 -17.02 -5.94 9.45
C ASP A 38 -15.61 -5.31 9.45
N LEU A 39 -15.09 -5.02 8.25
CA LEU A 39 -13.79 -4.41 8.11
C LEU A 39 -13.88 -2.91 8.41
N GLN A 40 -13.28 -2.52 9.53
CA GLN A 40 -13.07 -1.11 9.86
C GLN A 40 -12.00 -0.53 8.94
N PHE A 41 -12.45 0.14 7.88
CA PHE A 41 -11.57 0.76 6.87
C PHE A 41 -11.74 2.27 6.92
N GLU A 42 -10.65 3.00 7.12
CA GLU A 42 -10.62 4.45 7.20
C GLU A 42 -9.59 5.03 6.23
N SER A 43 -10.06 5.80 5.27
CA SER A 43 -9.22 6.61 4.39
C SER A 43 -8.81 7.89 5.12
N MET A 44 -7.50 8.12 5.22
CA MET A 44 -6.92 9.30 5.87
C MET A 44 -6.07 10.13 4.89
N GLU A 45 -6.15 9.85 3.59
CA GLU A 45 -5.32 10.48 2.56
C GLU A 45 -5.44 12.00 2.54
N ASP A 46 -6.63 12.54 2.84
CA ASP A 46 -6.88 13.97 2.85
C ASP A 46 -6.51 14.65 4.16
N GLN A 47 -6.31 13.89 5.24
CA GLN A 47 -6.15 14.48 6.58
C GLN A 47 -4.79 15.13 6.78
N LEU A 48 -3.70 14.46 6.37
CA LEU A 48 -2.35 15.00 6.51
C LEU A 48 -2.08 16.18 5.56
N PRO A 49 -2.44 16.11 4.26
CA PRO A 49 -2.28 17.25 3.35
C PRO A 49 -3.09 18.50 3.77
N ALA A 50 -4.21 18.32 4.45
CA ALA A 50 -5.03 19.42 4.93
C ALA A 50 -4.43 20.17 6.15
N ILE A 51 -3.33 19.69 6.73
CA ILE A 51 -2.67 20.29 7.88
C ILE A 51 -1.88 21.51 7.45
N THR A 52 -2.25 22.69 7.97
CA THR A 52 -1.63 23.98 7.62
C THR A 52 -0.76 24.56 8.74
N SER A 53 -0.62 23.87 9.87
CA SER A 53 0.21 24.31 10.99
C SER A 53 0.80 23.15 11.79
N LYS A 54 1.97 23.38 12.39
CA LYS A 54 2.61 22.40 13.29
C LYS A 54 1.71 22.03 14.48
N LYS A 55 0.91 22.97 14.97
CA LYS A 55 -0.05 22.69 16.04
C LYS A 55 -1.08 21.64 15.61
N GLN A 56 -1.65 21.78 14.41
CA GLN A 56 -2.59 20.81 13.87
C GLN A 56 -1.94 19.44 13.69
N LEU A 57 -0.67 19.39 13.28
CA LEU A 57 0.09 18.14 13.17
C LEU A 57 0.30 17.46 14.52
N VAL A 58 0.63 18.23 15.56
CA VAL A 58 0.71 17.73 16.95
C VAL A 58 -0.65 17.18 17.39
N ASP A 59 -1.73 17.93 17.17
CA ASP A 59 -3.10 17.54 17.52
C ASP A 59 -3.53 16.26 16.76
N PHE A 60 -3.12 16.12 15.49
CA PHE A 60 -3.35 14.92 14.69
C PHE A 60 -2.63 13.70 15.29
N PHE A 61 -1.33 13.80 15.56
CA PHE A 61 -0.56 12.70 16.12
C PHE A 61 -0.91 12.36 17.56
N SER A 62 -1.44 13.30 18.33
CA SER A 62 -1.93 13.01 19.68
C SER A 62 -3.15 12.08 19.68
N ARG A 63 -3.95 12.12 18.61
CA ARG A 63 -5.12 11.25 18.40
C ARG A 63 -4.77 9.94 17.67
N ASN A 64 -3.65 9.91 16.95
CA ASN A 64 -3.19 8.79 16.13
C ASN A 64 -1.82 8.27 16.61
N VAL A 65 -1.75 7.91 17.91
CA VAL A 65 -0.48 7.52 18.58
C VAL A 65 0.18 6.32 17.91
N THR A 66 -0.58 5.31 17.54
CA THR A 66 -0.06 4.11 16.86
C THR A 66 0.58 4.47 15.52
N MET A 67 -0.09 5.31 14.74
CA MET A 67 0.44 5.80 13.46
C MET A 67 1.72 6.63 13.69
N ARG A 68 1.71 7.54 14.66
CA ARG A 68 2.88 8.34 15.03
C ARG A 68 4.09 7.47 15.38
N ASP A 69 3.90 6.50 16.26
CA ASP A 69 5.02 5.78 16.88
C ASP A 69 5.53 4.63 16.00
N TYR A 70 4.63 3.89 15.34
CA TYR A 70 5.01 2.70 14.57
C TYR A 70 5.11 2.96 13.08
N PHE A 71 4.28 3.83 12.52
CA PHE A 71 4.30 4.09 11.08
C PHE A 71 5.26 5.23 10.73
N PHE A 72 5.16 6.37 11.41
CA PHE A 72 6.09 7.49 11.23
C PHE A 72 7.34 7.39 12.11
N ASN A 73 7.49 6.30 12.85
CA ASN A 73 8.66 5.96 13.62
C ASN A 73 9.16 7.10 14.53
N ARG A 74 8.23 7.75 15.28
CA ARG A 74 8.57 8.84 16.20
C ARG A 74 9.76 8.50 17.13
N PRO A 75 9.92 7.26 17.65
CA PRO A 75 11.04 6.91 18.53
C PRO A 75 12.44 7.07 17.90
N ALA A 76 12.54 7.07 16.57
CA ALA A 76 13.83 7.29 15.87
C ALA A 76 14.30 8.74 15.90
N TYR A 77 13.43 9.67 16.26
CA TYR A 77 13.75 11.10 16.31
C TYR A 77 14.23 11.52 17.70
N PRO A 78 15.21 12.43 17.80
CA PRO A 78 15.78 12.82 19.09
C PRO A 78 14.78 13.51 20.02
N ASN A 79 13.79 14.21 19.47
CA ASN A 79 12.72 14.86 20.22
C ASN A 79 11.52 15.18 19.32
N ASP A 80 10.40 15.58 19.94
CA ASP A 80 9.16 15.91 19.23
C ASP A 80 9.30 17.11 18.29
N SER A 81 10.13 18.07 18.63
CA SER A 81 10.31 19.27 17.81
C SER A 81 10.96 18.90 16.46
N VAL A 82 11.96 18.04 16.46
CA VAL A 82 12.61 17.56 15.23
C VAL A 82 11.61 16.75 14.40
N PHE A 83 10.92 15.80 15.01
CA PHE A 83 9.90 15.00 14.37
C PHE A 83 8.81 15.84 13.70
N ILE A 84 8.21 16.77 14.45
CA ILE A 84 7.13 17.63 13.95
C ILE A 84 7.63 18.57 12.85
N ASN A 85 8.83 19.14 12.98
CA ASN A 85 9.38 20.01 11.95
C ASN A 85 9.62 19.28 10.64
N GLU A 86 10.20 18.08 10.69
CA GLU A 86 10.46 17.29 9.51
C GLU A 86 9.16 16.87 8.80
N LEU A 87 8.21 16.31 9.54
CA LEU A 87 6.95 15.91 8.95
C LEU A 87 6.12 17.09 8.46
N TYR A 88 6.15 18.23 9.17
CA TYR A 88 5.47 19.42 8.70
C TYR A 88 6.05 19.92 7.36
N ASN A 89 7.38 19.92 7.20
CA ASN A 89 8.01 20.27 5.94
C ASN A 89 7.64 19.29 4.82
N ARG A 90 7.57 18.00 5.12
CA ARG A 90 7.15 16.95 4.18
C ARG A 90 5.70 17.18 3.69
N PHE A 91 4.77 17.39 4.60
CA PHE A 91 3.36 17.61 4.27
C PHE A 91 3.05 19.02 3.74
N SER A 92 3.95 19.97 3.92
CA SER A 92 3.85 21.31 3.31
C SER A 92 4.48 21.39 1.91
N ASN A 93 4.92 20.26 1.33
CA ASN A 93 5.51 20.23 0.00
C ASN A 93 4.42 20.56 -1.04
N PRO A 94 4.64 21.56 -1.94
CA PRO A 94 3.65 21.97 -2.93
C PRO A 94 3.31 20.90 -3.96
N HIS A 95 4.15 19.86 -4.10
CA HIS A 95 3.87 18.73 -4.99
C HIS A 95 3.00 17.63 -4.36
N LEU A 96 2.66 17.77 -3.07
CA LEU A 96 1.83 16.79 -2.39
C LEU A 96 0.41 16.73 -2.97
N ASP A 97 -0.14 17.85 -3.41
CA ASP A 97 -1.45 17.91 -4.07
C ASP A 97 -1.46 17.08 -5.37
N THR A 98 -0.37 17.15 -6.16
CA THR A 98 -0.24 16.34 -7.38
C THR A 98 -0.19 14.86 -7.03
N LEU A 99 0.61 14.47 -6.02
CA LEU A 99 0.68 13.10 -5.56
C LEU A 99 -0.69 12.60 -5.08
N LEU A 100 -1.43 13.41 -4.33
CA LEU A 100 -2.78 13.08 -3.87
C LEU A 100 -3.74 12.85 -5.04
N MET A 101 -3.73 13.73 -6.03
CA MET A 101 -4.56 13.60 -7.23
C MET A 101 -4.24 12.32 -8.00
N GLU A 102 -2.97 12.02 -8.25
CA GLU A 102 -2.53 10.81 -8.93
C GLU A 102 -2.90 9.55 -8.13
N THR A 103 -2.69 9.56 -6.81
CA THR A 103 -3.10 8.45 -5.94
C THR A 103 -4.60 8.20 -6.03
N LYS A 104 -5.41 9.25 -5.96
CA LYS A 104 -6.87 9.12 -6.09
C LYS A 104 -7.31 8.67 -7.49
N SER A 105 -6.58 9.05 -8.53
CA SER A 105 -6.89 8.59 -9.89
C SER A 105 -6.68 7.08 -10.08
N VAL A 106 -5.70 6.51 -9.36
CA VAL A 106 -5.34 5.09 -9.44
C VAL A 106 -6.18 4.24 -8.47
N PHE A 107 -6.32 4.68 -7.24
CA PHE A 107 -6.91 3.87 -6.15
C PHE A 107 -8.35 4.30 -5.80
N GLY A 108 -8.86 5.39 -6.36
CA GLY A 108 -10.15 5.97 -6.01
C GLY A 108 -10.20 6.36 -4.53
N GLU A 109 -11.35 6.13 -3.91
CA GLU A 109 -11.56 6.33 -2.46
C GLU A 109 -11.24 5.05 -1.64
N GLY A 110 -10.47 4.12 -2.21
CA GLY A 110 -10.08 2.87 -1.55
C GLY A 110 -11.16 1.81 -1.47
N SER A 111 -12.30 1.96 -2.16
CA SER A 111 -13.40 0.98 -2.14
C SER A 111 -12.98 -0.39 -2.67
N GLN A 112 -12.26 -0.43 -3.79
CA GLN A 112 -11.73 -1.67 -4.34
C GLN A 112 -10.76 -2.34 -3.36
N LEU A 113 -9.83 -1.57 -2.79
CA LEU A 113 -8.89 -2.08 -1.79
C LEU A 113 -9.62 -2.65 -0.56
N LYS A 114 -10.68 -1.96 -0.10
CA LYS A 114 -11.51 -2.46 0.99
C LYS A 114 -12.18 -3.78 0.65
N GLU A 115 -12.71 -3.94 -0.57
CA GLU A 115 -13.32 -5.19 -1.04
C GLU A 115 -12.31 -6.33 -1.10
N GLU A 116 -11.14 -6.09 -1.70
CA GLU A 116 -10.06 -7.07 -1.79
C GLU A 116 -9.56 -7.52 -0.40
N LEU A 117 -9.35 -6.57 0.52
CA LEU A 117 -8.98 -6.88 1.89
C LEU A 117 -10.09 -7.62 2.65
N THR A 118 -11.36 -7.30 2.39
CA THR A 118 -12.49 -8.02 2.97
C THR A 118 -12.43 -9.49 2.57
N VAL A 119 -12.27 -9.79 1.29
CA VAL A 119 -12.12 -11.18 0.79
C VAL A 119 -10.90 -11.85 1.39
N ALA A 120 -9.76 -11.17 1.44
CA ALA A 120 -8.54 -11.71 2.03
C ALA A 120 -8.73 -12.08 3.51
N PHE A 121 -9.37 -11.22 4.31
CA PHE A 121 -9.63 -11.49 5.72
C PHE A 121 -10.71 -12.55 5.94
N MET A 122 -11.69 -12.67 5.06
CA MET A 122 -12.63 -13.81 5.06
C MET A 122 -11.89 -15.13 4.86
N ASN A 123 -10.98 -15.19 3.90
CA ASN A 123 -10.13 -16.36 3.67
C ASN A 123 -9.26 -16.67 4.88
N MET A 124 -8.61 -15.65 5.48
CA MET A 124 -7.84 -15.82 6.71
C MET A 124 -8.69 -16.39 7.85
N LYS A 125 -9.91 -15.88 8.01
CA LYS A 125 -10.82 -16.34 9.08
C LYS A 125 -11.34 -17.75 8.83
N SER A 126 -11.46 -18.17 7.56
CA SER A 126 -11.80 -19.55 7.20
C SER A 126 -10.71 -20.54 7.67
N TYR A 127 -9.42 -20.19 7.48
CA TYR A 127 -8.31 -21.03 7.94
C TYR A 127 -8.02 -20.88 9.45
N TYR A 128 -8.26 -19.70 10.01
CA TYR A 128 -7.96 -19.33 11.39
C TYR A 128 -9.18 -18.69 12.03
N PRO A 129 -10.15 -19.46 12.57
CA PRO A 129 -11.40 -18.93 13.11
C PRO A 129 -11.22 -17.86 14.20
N ASP A 130 -10.13 -17.94 14.97
CA ASP A 130 -9.78 -16.97 16.02
C ASP A 130 -9.08 -15.72 15.51
N PHE A 131 -8.85 -15.61 14.18
CA PHE A 131 -8.22 -14.43 13.58
C PHE A 131 -9.03 -13.17 13.89
N GLN A 132 -8.35 -12.17 14.48
CA GLN A 132 -8.95 -10.87 14.78
C GLN A 132 -8.79 -9.96 13.57
N ILE A 133 -9.92 -9.46 13.06
CA ILE A 133 -9.91 -8.55 11.92
C ILE A 133 -9.25 -7.23 12.33
N PRO A 134 -8.16 -6.81 11.68
CA PRO A 134 -7.51 -5.54 12.02
C PRO A 134 -8.33 -4.36 11.52
N ARG A 135 -8.16 -3.20 12.18
CA ARG A 135 -8.54 -1.92 11.60
C ARG A 135 -7.52 -1.53 10.54
N VAL A 136 -7.98 -1.13 9.37
CA VAL A 136 -7.15 -0.69 8.26
C VAL A 136 -7.27 0.83 8.13
N GLN A 137 -6.13 1.50 8.04
CA GLN A 137 -6.05 2.93 7.75
C GLN A 137 -5.12 3.12 6.56
N THR A 138 -5.55 3.90 5.59
CA THR A 138 -4.71 4.32 4.46
C THR A 138 -4.29 5.77 4.65
N VAL A 139 -3.06 6.09 4.27
CA VAL A 139 -2.49 7.42 4.46
C VAL A 139 -1.45 7.71 3.39
N ILE A 140 -1.35 8.97 2.96
CA ILE A 140 -0.25 9.44 2.12
C ILE A 140 0.90 9.87 3.04
N THR A 141 2.06 9.25 2.84
CA THR A 141 3.25 9.52 3.67
C THR A 141 3.99 10.80 3.28
N GLY A 142 3.63 11.39 2.15
CA GLY A 142 4.35 12.52 1.56
C GLY A 142 5.52 12.05 0.69
N LEU A 143 6.19 13.04 0.10
CA LEU A 143 7.40 12.82 -0.68
C LEU A 143 8.59 12.86 0.28
N GLU A 144 9.33 11.77 0.37
CA GLU A 144 10.64 11.79 1.03
C GLU A 144 11.64 12.43 0.07
N SER A 145 12.35 13.43 0.54
CA SER A 145 13.54 13.93 -0.17
C SER A 145 14.71 13.04 0.20
N ASP A 146 15.24 12.32 -0.76
CA ASP A 146 16.54 11.66 -0.65
C ASP A 146 17.66 12.67 -0.47
#